data_1263be03cf467ab236804bec4a7679d2
#
_entry.id   1263be03cf467ab236804bec4a7679d2
#
_cell.length_a   1.000
_cell.length_b   1.000
_cell.length_c   1.000
_cell.angle_alpha   90.00
_cell.angle_beta   90.00
_cell.angle_gamma   90.00
#
_symmetry.space_group_name_H-M   'P 1'
#
loop_
_entity.id
_entity.type
_entity.pdbx_description
1 polymer ?
#
loop_
_entity_poly.entity_id
_entity_poly.type
_entity_poly.pdbx_seq_one_letter_code
_entity_poly.pdbx_strand_id
1 'polypeptide(L)'
;VAATEWTWGATFLDVNLDGLEDLLIANGHTFDTQNLDAIERTAKLGKLPAAQARKKVFLYPPLNVPNMVFRNEGGLRFTEAGSQWGFESKNVSHGISLCDLDNDGDQDVVVNCLNEPPLLYRNNATAPRVSVALRGARGNTRGIGARIIVRGGPYVQSQEMIAGGRYLAGDEPLRSFAAGQAQSLTIEVAWPSGKRTVVTGAKPNHAYEIHEKNTQPKPPPLAKPKPKFIDASDWLNHEHSEHPSDDFLRQPLLPRRLTESGPGVAFIDWDGDGRDELFFGNGAGGN
;
A
#
# COMPACT_ATOMS: atom_id res chain seq x y z
N VAL A 1 -8.66 12.98 3.27
CA VAL A 1 -9.29 11.67 2.96
C VAL A 1 -9.81 11.09 4.26
N ALA A 2 -11.13 11.04 4.46
CA ALA A 2 -11.74 10.52 5.69
C ALA A 2 -12.26 9.08 5.52
N ALA A 3 -12.83 8.74 4.37
CA ALA A 3 -13.31 7.41 4.01
C ALA A 3 -13.34 7.28 2.49
N THR A 4 -13.19 6.07 1.99
CA THR A 4 -13.15 5.75 0.56
C THR A 4 -14.01 4.54 0.20
N GLU A 5 -14.97 4.21 1.07
CA GLU A 5 -15.87 3.08 0.91
C GLU A 5 -15.14 1.72 0.92
N TRP A 6 -15.46 0.81 -0.01
CA TRP A 6 -14.88 -0.52 -0.05
C TRP A 6 -13.61 -0.54 -0.92
N THR A 7 -12.50 -0.18 -0.33
CA THR A 7 -11.20 -0.08 -1.01
C THR A 7 -10.47 -1.42 -1.05
N TRP A 8 -10.03 -1.82 -2.25
CA TRP A 8 -9.17 -2.98 -2.49
C TRP A 8 -7.72 -2.60 -2.77
N GLY A 9 -7.51 -1.55 -3.54
CA GLY A 9 -6.19 -1.10 -3.94
C GLY A 9 -5.99 0.39 -3.70
N ALA A 10 -4.87 0.75 -3.09
CA ALA A 10 -4.42 2.12 -2.97
C ALA A 10 -3.01 2.24 -3.57
N THR A 11 -2.80 3.28 -4.39
CA THR A 11 -1.57 3.45 -5.15
C THR A 11 -1.18 4.91 -5.17
N PHE A 12 0.09 5.18 -4.89
CA PHE A 12 0.67 6.50 -5.11
C PHE A 12 1.27 6.60 -6.52
N LEU A 13 0.97 7.68 -7.21
CA LEU A 13 1.47 8.04 -8.54
C LEU A 13 1.44 9.56 -8.68
N ASP A 14 2.53 10.16 -9.14
CA ASP A 14 2.55 11.57 -9.56
C ASP A 14 1.88 11.68 -10.95
N VAL A 15 0.55 11.80 -10.95
CA VAL A 15 -0.28 11.77 -12.18
C VAL A 15 0.00 12.98 -13.07
N ASN A 16 0.13 14.16 -12.47
CA ASN A 16 0.32 15.43 -13.19
C ASN A 16 1.79 15.83 -13.35
N LEU A 17 2.71 15.02 -12.83
CA LEU A 17 4.17 15.23 -12.87
C LEU A 17 4.60 16.58 -12.27
N ASP A 18 3.99 16.94 -11.14
CA ASP A 18 4.37 18.11 -10.37
C ASP A 18 5.43 17.82 -9.28
N GLY A 19 5.78 16.56 -9.08
CA GLY A 19 6.76 16.08 -8.12
C GLY A 19 6.16 15.65 -6.77
N LEU A 20 4.83 15.67 -6.64
CA LEU A 20 4.08 15.19 -5.49
C LEU A 20 3.23 13.97 -5.88
N GLU A 21 3.40 12.87 -5.19
CA GLU A 21 2.60 11.67 -5.49
C GLU A 21 1.15 11.85 -5.05
N ASP A 22 0.23 11.64 -5.99
CA ASP A 22 -1.21 11.61 -5.80
C ASP A 22 -1.66 10.23 -5.31
N LEU A 23 -2.87 10.12 -4.79
CA LEU A 23 -3.40 8.86 -4.27
C LEU A 23 -4.56 8.36 -5.13
N LEU A 24 -4.37 7.21 -5.78
CA LEU A 24 -5.39 6.50 -6.57
C LEU A 24 -5.96 5.34 -5.74
N ILE A 25 -7.28 5.16 -5.81
CA ILE A 25 -8.00 4.15 -5.04
C ILE A 25 -8.94 3.37 -5.95
N ALA A 26 -8.77 2.03 -5.95
CA ALA A 26 -9.70 1.10 -6.56
C ALA A 26 -10.75 0.67 -5.55
N ASN A 27 -11.99 0.99 -5.83
CA ASN A 27 -13.14 0.70 -5.00
C ASN A 27 -14.08 -0.29 -5.67
N GLY A 28 -14.91 -0.89 -4.86
CA GLY A 28 -16.09 -1.60 -5.30
C GLY A 28 -16.30 -2.93 -4.59
N HIS A 29 -17.54 -3.31 -4.50
CA HIS A 29 -17.95 -4.63 -4.07
C HIS A 29 -19.29 -4.95 -4.73
N THR A 30 -19.52 -6.21 -5.10
CA THR A 30 -20.74 -6.61 -5.82
C THR A 30 -22.01 -6.23 -5.05
N PHE A 31 -21.96 -6.34 -3.72
CA PHE A 31 -23.09 -6.06 -2.85
C PHE A 31 -22.67 -5.20 -1.67
N ASP A 32 -23.55 -4.31 -1.23
CA ASP A 32 -23.39 -3.57 0.02
C ASP A 32 -23.70 -4.46 1.22
N THR A 33 -22.71 -5.23 1.64
CA THR A 33 -22.84 -6.15 2.78
C THR A 33 -22.91 -5.46 4.13
N GLN A 34 -22.74 -4.14 4.18
CA GLN A 34 -22.89 -3.29 5.37
C GLN A 34 -24.26 -2.62 5.44
N ASN A 35 -25.13 -2.84 4.45
CA ASN A 35 -26.47 -2.29 4.43
C ASN A 35 -27.34 -2.84 5.58
N LEU A 36 -27.68 -1.98 6.53
CA LEU A 36 -28.39 -2.37 7.76
C LEU A 36 -29.75 -3.00 7.50
N ASP A 37 -30.51 -2.48 6.52
CA ASP A 37 -31.83 -3.03 6.17
C ASP A 37 -31.71 -4.44 5.58
N ALA A 38 -30.68 -4.69 4.78
CA ALA A 38 -30.41 -6.02 4.23
C ALA A 38 -29.91 -6.98 5.31
N ILE A 39 -29.09 -6.51 6.25
CA ILE A 39 -28.66 -7.30 7.42
C ILE A 39 -29.88 -7.73 8.23
N GLU A 40 -30.78 -6.80 8.56
CA GLU A 40 -32.00 -7.09 9.30
C GLU A 40 -32.90 -8.09 8.56
N ARG A 41 -33.13 -7.89 7.25
CA ARG A 41 -33.89 -8.82 6.41
C ARG A 41 -33.30 -10.22 6.39
N THR A 42 -31.97 -10.34 6.25
CA THR A 42 -31.28 -11.64 6.24
C THR A 42 -31.30 -12.32 7.60
N ALA A 43 -31.25 -11.57 8.69
CA ALA A 43 -31.37 -12.08 10.06
C ALA A 43 -32.76 -12.72 10.33
N LYS A 44 -33.83 -12.07 9.86
CA LYS A 44 -35.21 -12.55 9.97
C LYS A 44 -35.46 -13.92 9.29
N LEU A 45 -34.63 -14.31 8.31
CA LEU A 45 -34.75 -15.59 7.63
C LEU A 45 -34.28 -16.78 8.48
N GLY A 46 -33.62 -16.56 9.60
CA GLY A 46 -33.14 -17.61 10.49
C GLY A 46 -32.10 -18.55 9.84
N LYS A 47 -32.02 -19.76 10.35
CA LYS A 47 -31.18 -20.84 9.79
C LYS A 47 -31.80 -21.41 8.52
N LEU A 48 -31.09 -21.33 7.41
CA LEU A 48 -31.47 -21.89 6.12
C LEU A 48 -30.59 -23.10 5.75
N PRO A 49 -31.08 -24.05 4.93
CA PRO A 49 -30.21 -25.04 4.29
C PRO A 49 -29.06 -24.40 3.52
N ALA A 50 -27.89 -25.04 3.47
CA ALA A 50 -26.68 -24.49 2.89
C ALA A 50 -26.84 -23.91 1.46
N ALA A 51 -27.64 -24.60 0.61
CA ALA A 51 -27.91 -24.13 -0.75
C ALA A 51 -28.73 -22.83 -0.80
N GLN A 52 -29.60 -22.60 0.20
CA GLN A 52 -30.40 -21.38 0.29
C GLN A 52 -29.67 -20.29 1.06
N ALA A 53 -28.83 -20.64 2.03
CA ALA A 53 -28.01 -19.70 2.78
C ALA A 53 -27.09 -18.88 1.85
N ARG A 54 -26.50 -19.50 0.81
CA ARG A 54 -25.68 -18.82 -0.19
C ARG A 54 -26.46 -17.76 -0.98
N LYS A 55 -27.77 -17.90 -1.13
CA LYS A 55 -28.63 -16.95 -1.85
C LYS A 55 -28.97 -15.71 -1.02
N LYS A 56 -28.68 -15.70 0.29
CA LYS A 56 -28.88 -14.49 1.12
C LYS A 56 -28.11 -13.27 0.63
N VAL A 57 -26.97 -13.46 -0.02
CA VAL A 57 -26.18 -12.36 -0.57
C VAL A 57 -26.95 -11.52 -1.59
N PHE A 58 -27.88 -12.13 -2.34
CA PHE A 58 -28.71 -11.41 -3.32
C PHE A 58 -29.80 -10.52 -2.71
N LEU A 59 -29.94 -10.51 -1.38
CA LEU A 59 -30.82 -9.60 -0.66
C LEU A 59 -30.16 -8.26 -0.35
N TYR A 60 -28.84 -8.18 -0.54
CA TYR A 60 -28.08 -6.95 -0.40
C TYR A 60 -28.15 -6.13 -1.69
N PRO A 61 -28.28 -4.81 -1.61
CA PRO A 61 -28.23 -3.98 -2.80
C PRO A 61 -26.83 -3.99 -3.43
N PRO A 62 -26.68 -3.67 -4.73
CA PRO A 62 -25.37 -3.48 -5.34
C PRO A 62 -24.64 -2.28 -4.71
N LEU A 63 -23.33 -2.39 -4.55
CA LEU A 63 -22.47 -1.31 -4.05
C LEU A 63 -21.80 -0.60 -5.22
N ASN A 64 -22.44 0.44 -5.74
CA ASN A 64 -21.98 1.24 -6.89
C ASN A 64 -21.17 2.45 -6.40
N VAL A 65 -19.92 2.22 -5.99
CA VAL A 65 -19.01 3.27 -5.55
C VAL A 65 -17.96 3.57 -6.63
N PRO A 66 -17.57 4.83 -6.85
CA PRO A 66 -16.56 5.16 -7.83
C PRO A 66 -15.15 4.80 -7.35
N ASN A 67 -14.25 4.55 -8.31
CA ASN A 67 -12.83 4.72 -8.07
C ASN A 67 -12.55 6.19 -7.72
N MET A 68 -11.52 6.43 -6.92
CA MET A 68 -11.21 7.79 -6.45
C MET A 68 -9.75 8.13 -6.73
N VAL A 69 -9.48 9.37 -7.05
CA VAL A 69 -8.14 9.93 -7.08
C VAL A 69 -8.10 11.22 -6.28
N PHE A 70 -7.06 11.35 -5.48
CA PHE A 70 -6.83 12.52 -4.65
C PHE A 70 -5.52 13.17 -5.07
N ARG A 71 -5.63 14.38 -5.58
CA ARG A 71 -4.49 15.22 -5.92
C ARG A 71 -3.78 15.69 -4.65
N ASN A 72 -2.46 15.56 -4.62
CA ASN A 72 -1.62 16.04 -3.53
C ASN A 72 -1.28 17.52 -3.73
N GLU A 73 -1.77 18.35 -2.82
CA GLU A 73 -1.54 19.82 -2.83
C GLU A 73 -0.31 20.21 -1.99
N GLY A 74 0.47 19.23 -1.54
CA GLY A 74 1.56 19.47 -0.59
C GLY A 74 1.08 19.68 0.85
N GLY A 75 2.01 19.64 1.82
CA GLY A 75 1.69 19.83 3.23
C GLY A 75 0.68 18.82 3.79
N LEU A 76 0.67 17.58 3.27
CA LEU A 76 -0.28 16.51 3.62
C LEU A 76 -1.75 16.86 3.33
N ARG A 77 -2.00 17.74 2.38
CA ARG A 77 -3.35 18.07 1.92
C ARG A 77 -3.62 17.37 0.60
N PHE A 78 -4.79 16.75 0.51
CA PHE A 78 -5.25 16.04 -0.67
C PHE A 78 -6.66 16.53 -1.04
N THR A 79 -6.85 16.80 -2.33
CA THR A 79 -8.14 17.22 -2.90
C THR A 79 -8.63 16.15 -3.86
N GLU A 80 -9.90 15.78 -3.76
CA GLU A 80 -10.51 14.82 -4.67
C GLU A 80 -10.53 15.39 -6.10
N ALA A 81 -10.07 14.61 -7.06
CA ALA A 81 -9.89 15.01 -8.46
C ALA A 81 -10.48 14.00 -9.46
N GLY A 82 -11.26 13.00 -9.01
CA GLY A 82 -11.78 11.92 -9.86
C GLY A 82 -12.52 12.41 -11.09
N SER A 83 -13.46 13.32 -10.92
CA SER A 83 -14.22 13.90 -12.02
C SER A 83 -13.35 14.74 -12.96
N GLN A 84 -12.39 15.49 -12.40
CA GLN A 84 -11.48 16.33 -13.20
C GLN A 84 -10.52 15.50 -14.06
N TRP A 85 -10.03 14.37 -13.53
CA TRP A 85 -9.05 13.52 -14.18
C TRP A 85 -9.65 12.29 -14.86
N GLY A 86 -10.99 12.12 -14.79
CA GLY A 86 -11.70 11.01 -15.42
C GLY A 86 -11.50 9.67 -14.74
N PHE A 87 -11.10 9.65 -13.44
CA PHE A 87 -10.86 8.44 -12.67
C PHE A 87 -12.00 8.20 -11.66
N GLU A 88 -13.23 8.03 -12.16
CA GLU A 88 -14.45 7.87 -11.32
C GLU A 88 -15.34 6.72 -11.78
N SER A 89 -14.77 5.70 -12.41
CA SER A 89 -15.52 4.54 -12.88
C SER A 89 -16.12 3.75 -11.72
N LYS A 90 -17.37 3.29 -11.88
CA LYS A 90 -18.16 2.60 -10.85
C LYS A 90 -18.17 1.08 -11.04
N ASN A 91 -17.06 0.51 -11.42
CA ASN A 91 -16.86 -0.93 -11.53
C ASN A 91 -16.51 -1.54 -10.17
N VAL A 92 -16.63 -2.86 -10.05
CA VAL A 92 -16.04 -3.56 -8.89
C VAL A 92 -14.54 -3.70 -9.15
N SER A 93 -13.78 -2.68 -8.80
CA SER A 93 -12.36 -2.53 -9.09
C SER A 93 -11.51 -3.13 -7.99
N HIS A 94 -10.50 -3.92 -8.36
CA HIS A 94 -9.62 -4.61 -7.40
C HIS A 94 -8.16 -4.18 -7.53
N GLY A 95 -7.43 -4.76 -8.48
CA GLY A 95 -6.01 -4.50 -8.65
C GLY A 95 -5.74 -3.24 -9.48
N ILE A 96 -4.78 -2.43 -9.06
CA ILE A 96 -4.22 -1.32 -9.85
C ILE A 96 -2.78 -1.67 -10.21
N SER A 97 -2.43 -1.49 -11.49
CA SER A 97 -1.06 -1.64 -12.00
C SER A 97 -0.67 -0.37 -12.74
N LEU A 98 0.59 0.01 -12.59
CA LEU A 98 1.19 1.16 -13.27
C LEU A 98 2.13 0.68 -14.37
N CYS A 99 2.03 1.27 -15.55
CA CYS A 99 2.88 0.97 -16.71
C CYS A 99 2.90 2.16 -17.67
N ASP A 100 3.87 2.20 -18.55
CA ASP A 100 3.96 3.18 -19.65
C ASP A 100 3.59 2.45 -20.94
N LEU A 101 2.30 2.49 -21.33
CA LEU A 101 1.75 1.70 -22.43
C LEU A 101 2.08 2.26 -23.80
N ASP A 102 2.21 3.58 -23.93
CA ASP A 102 2.49 4.27 -25.20
C ASP A 102 3.94 4.76 -25.31
N ASN A 103 4.77 4.47 -24.31
CA ASN A 103 6.20 4.78 -24.24
C ASN A 103 6.49 6.29 -24.30
N ASP A 104 5.64 7.09 -23.70
CA ASP A 104 5.82 8.53 -23.64
C ASP A 104 6.55 9.00 -22.36
N GLY A 105 6.79 8.08 -21.43
CA GLY A 105 7.61 8.28 -20.22
C GLY A 105 6.83 8.70 -18.98
N ASP A 106 5.50 8.86 -19.05
CA ASP A 106 4.64 8.90 -17.86
C ASP A 106 4.07 7.51 -17.54
N GLN A 107 3.29 7.38 -16.50
CA GLN A 107 2.69 6.11 -16.14
C GLN A 107 1.19 6.14 -16.33
N ASP A 108 0.71 5.18 -17.10
CA ASP A 108 -0.68 4.84 -17.30
C ASP A 108 -1.17 3.93 -16.16
N VAL A 109 -2.48 3.81 -16.04
CA VAL A 109 -3.10 3.02 -14.99
C VAL A 109 -4.00 1.94 -15.58
N VAL A 110 -3.76 0.70 -15.20
CA VAL A 110 -4.62 -0.44 -15.52
C VAL A 110 -5.33 -0.89 -14.24
N VAL A 111 -6.65 -0.98 -14.29
CA VAL A 111 -7.46 -1.44 -13.17
C VAL A 111 -8.21 -2.71 -13.56
N ASN A 112 -8.01 -3.79 -12.81
CA ASN A 112 -8.74 -5.02 -13.01
C ASN A 112 -10.11 -4.98 -12.31
N CYS A 113 -11.16 -5.33 -13.04
CA CYS A 113 -12.54 -5.30 -12.58
C CYS A 113 -13.14 -6.71 -12.50
N LEU A 114 -13.96 -6.95 -11.49
CA LEU A 114 -14.63 -8.24 -11.27
C LEU A 114 -15.79 -8.40 -12.27
N ASN A 115 -15.72 -9.47 -13.09
CA ASN A 115 -16.73 -9.82 -14.10
C ASN A 115 -16.98 -8.72 -15.18
N GLU A 116 -16.06 -7.78 -15.33
CA GLU A 116 -16.12 -6.70 -16.30
C GLU A 116 -14.76 -6.53 -16.99
N PRO A 117 -14.70 -5.89 -18.18
CA PRO A 117 -13.43 -5.58 -18.82
C PRO A 117 -12.53 -4.74 -17.91
N PRO A 118 -11.19 -4.90 -18.00
CA PRO A 118 -10.28 -4.03 -17.30
C PRO A 118 -10.41 -2.58 -17.80
N LEU A 119 -10.17 -1.63 -16.91
CA LEU A 119 -10.10 -0.22 -17.25
C LEU A 119 -8.66 0.15 -17.59
N LEU A 120 -8.49 0.85 -18.67
CA LEU A 120 -7.23 1.38 -19.17
C LEU A 120 -7.31 2.91 -19.13
N TYR A 121 -6.55 3.53 -18.25
CA TYR A 121 -6.44 4.98 -18.16
C TYR A 121 -5.08 5.41 -18.69
N ARG A 122 -5.08 5.96 -19.92
CA ARG A 122 -3.89 6.59 -20.45
C ARG A 122 -3.70 7.94 -19.79
N ASN A 123 -2.52 8.16 -19.23
CA ASN A 123 -2.12 9.47 -18.76
C ASN A 123 -1.83 10.38 -19.96
N ASN A 124 -2.20 11.64 -19.89
CA ASN A 124 -1.94 12.63 -20.92
C ASN A 124 -1.16 13.82 -20.36
N ALA A 125 -0.36 13.58 -19.31
CA ALA A 125 0.48 14.63 -18.71
C ALA A 125 1.54 15.09 -19.72
N THR A 126 1.69 16.40 -19.86
CA THR A 126 2.67 17.01 -20.77
C THR A 126 3.87 17.61 -20.04
N ALA A 127 3.88 17.54 -18.70
CA ALA A 127 4.97 18.09 -17.89
C ALA A 127 6.30 17.37 -18.16
N PRO A 128 7.43 18.08 -18.12
CA PRO A 128 8.75 17.48 -18.32
C PRO A 128 9.06 16.42 -17.27
N ARG A 129 9.56 15.27 -17.71
CA ARG A 129 9.79 14.07 -16.87
C ARG A 129 11.05 13.33 -17.26
N VAL A 130 11.47 12.40 -16.42
CA VAL A 130 12.44 11.35 -16.76
C VAL A 130 11.86 10.02 -16.35
N SER A 131 11.97 9.01 -17.21
CA SER A 131 11.65 7.63 -16.86
C SER A 131 12.92 6.83 -16.64
N VAL A 132 12.90 5.90 -15.66
CA VAL A 132 14.07 5.14 -15.24
C VAL A 132 13.72 3.66 -15.17
N ALA A 133 14.39 2.88 -16.00
CA ALA A 133 14.42 1.42 -15.94
C ALA A 133 15.77 0.96 -15.38
N LEU A 134 15.77 -0.15 -14.65
CA LEU A 134 16.97 -0.69 -14.02
C LEU A 134 17.40 -2.01 -14.64
N ARG A 135 18.72 -2.22 -14.72
CA ARG A 135 19.36 -3.49 -15.08
C ARG A 135 20.28 -3.93 -13.94
N GLY A 136 19.72 -4.73 -13.04
CA GLY A 136 20.47 -5.30 -11.93
C GLY A 136 21.39 -6.42 -12.35
N ALA A 137 22.28 -6.82 -11.45
CA ALA A 137 23.23 -7.89 -11.67
C ALA A 137 22.66 -9.26 -11.23
N ARG A 138 23.23 -10.33 -11.78
CA ARG A 138 22.89 -11.72 -11.43
C ARG A 138 21.41 -12.02 -11.68
N GLY A 139 20.71 -12.66 -10.73
CA GLY A 139 19.32 -13.07 -10.86
C GLY A 139 18.30 -11.92 -10.75
N ASN A 140 18.69 -10.76 -10.18
CA ASN A 140 17.81 -9.60 -10.03
C ASN A 140 17.93 -8.66 -11.24
N THR A 141 17.50 -9.11 -12.41
CA THR A 141 17.69 -8.38 -13.68
C THR A 141 16.94 -7.06 -13.77
N ARG A 142 15.89 -6.88 -12.96
CA ARG A 142 15.04 -5.67 -12.94
C ARG A 142 15.38 -4.70 -11.81
N GLY A 143 16.43 -5.00 -11.00
CA GLY A 143 16.84 -4.16 -9.88
C GLY A 143 15.80 -4.03 -8.78
N ILE A 144 14.97 -5.07 -8.55
CA ILE A 144 13.94 -5.05 -7.52
C ILE A 144 14.56 -4.79 -6.15
N GLY A 145 13.96 -3.90 -5.35
CA GLY A 145 14.47 -3.43 -4.06
C GLY A 145 15.53 -2.33 -4.18
N ALA A 146 15.87 -1.89 -5.41
CA ALA A 146 16.71 -0.71 -5.58
C ALA A 146 15.90 0.56 -5.34
N ARG A 147 16.49 1.54 -4.66
CA ARG A 147 15.91 2.86 -4.47
C ARG A 147 16.48 3.82 -5.49
N ILE A 148 15.60 4.50 -6.22
CA ILE A 148 15.94 5.55 -7.18
C ILE A 148 15.64 6.89 -6.52
N ILE A 149 16.59 7.81 -6.57
CA ILE A 149 16.43 9.17 -6.05
C ILE A 149 16.76 10.14 -7.18
N VAL A 150 15.84 11.05 -7.47
CA VAL A 150 16.02 12.12 -8.47
C VAL A 150 16.08 13.47 -7.78
N ARG A 151 17.11 14.23 -8.14
CA ARG A 151 17.38 15.59 -7.61
C ARG A 151 17.50 16.58 -8.74
N GLY A 152 17.19 17.84 -8.43
CA GLY A 152 17.23 18.96 -9.39
C GLY A 152 15.90 19.27 -10.04
N GLY A 153 14.88 18.43 -9.84
CA GLY A 153 13.49 18.70 -10.19
C GLY A 153 12.77 19.57 -9.15
N PRO A 154 11.42 19.64 -9.21
CA PRO A 154 10.65 20.50 -8.30
C PRO A 154 10.81 20.09 -6.82
N TYR A 155 11.01 18.79 -6.60
CA TYR A 155 11.30 18.20 -5.29
C TYR A 155 12.41 17.16 -5.40
N VAL A 156 12.95 16.72 -4.27
CA VAL A 156 13.73 15.48 -4.21
C VAL A 156 12.76 14.33 -4.19
N GLN A 157 12.71 13.59 -5.27
CA GLN A 157 11.79 12.45 -5.45
C GLN A 157 12.53 11.14 -5.19
N SER A 158 11.85 10.16 -4.59
CA SER A 158 12.45 8.86 -4.29
C SER A 158 11.40 7.77 -4.42
N GLN A 159 11.67 6.78 -5.28
CA GLN A 159 10.84 5.60 -5.46
C GLN A 159 11.66 4.33 -5.37
N GLU A 160 11.02 3.24 -4.94
CA GLU A 160 11.62 1.92 -4.92
C GLU A 160 11.15 1.11 -6.14
N MET A 161 12.06 0.33 -6.72
CA MET A 161 11.71 -0.64 -7.77
C MET A 161 11.11 -1.87 -7.10
N ILE A 162 9.81 -2.04 -7.19
CA ILE A 162 9.06 -3.14 -6.58
C ILE A 162 8.61 -4.16 -7.64
N ALA A 163 8.42 -5.41 -7.24
CA ALA A 163 7.91 -6.51 -8.09
C ALA A 163 6.45 -6.87 -7.77
N GLY A 164 5.86 -6.25 -6.77
CA GLY A 164 4.52 -6.49 -6.26
C GLY A 164 4.21 -5.46 -5.19
N GLY A 165 3.52 -5.88 -4.11
CA GLY A 165 3.16 -4.96 -3.01
C GLY A 165 1.82 -4.26 -3.26
N ARG A 166 1.15 -4.57 -4.38
CA ARG A 166 -0.22 -4.13 -4.68
C ARG A 166 -1.21 -5.28 -4.52
N TYR A 167 -2.46 -4.95 -4.29
CA TYR A 167 -3.51 -5.96 -4.20
C TYR A 167 -3.73 -6.62 -5.58
N LEU A 168 -3.42 -7.91 -5.69
CA LEU A 168 -3.56 -8.73 -6.90
C LEU A 168 -2.96 -8.11 -8.19
N ALA A 169 -1.94 -7.26 -8.05
CA ALA A 169 -1.33 -6.57 -9.18
C ALA A 169 0.16 -6.32 -8.97
N GLY A 170 0.87 -6.03 -10.05
CA GLY A 170 2.28 -5.64 -10.06
C GLY A 170 2.54 -4.63 -11.17
N ASP A 171 3.40 -3.65 -10.90
CA ASP A 171 3.75 -2.60 -11.84
C ASP A 171 4.77 -3.05 -12.87
N GLU A 172 4.83 -2.34 -13.99
CA GLU A 172 5.98 -2.35 -14.86
C GLU A 172 7.24 -1.91 -14.06
N PRO A 173 8.42 -2.54 -14.30
CA PRO A 173 9.66 -2.13 -13.64
C PRO A 173 10.25 -0.85 -14.29
N LEU A 174 9.45 0.18 -14.33
CA LEU A 174 9.74 1.54 -14.77
C LEU A 174 9.28 2.51 -13.69
N ARG A 175 10.02 3.61 -13.49
CA ARG A 175 9.61 4.70 -12.60
C ARG A 175 9.75 6.03 -13.30
N SER A 176 8.71 6.86 -13.20
CA SER A 176 8.68 8.21 -13.76
C SER A 176 8.84 9.25 -12.67
N PHE A 177 9.56 10.32 -12.98
CA PHE A 177 9.88 11.39 -12.05
C PHE A 177 9.70 12.74 -12.73
N ALA A 178 9.05 13.67 -12.06
CA ALA A 178 8.88 15.04 -12.52
C ALA A 178 10.21 15.77 -12.66
N ALA A 179 10.43 16.42 -13.78
CA ALA A 179 11.61 17.24 -14.02
C ALA A 179 11.36 18.73 -13.78
N GLY A 180 10.11 19.19 -13.87
CA GLY A 180 9.76 20.61 -13.72
C GLY A 180 10.50 21.48 -14.74
N GLN A 181 11.09 22.58 -14.29
CA GLN A 181 11.87 23.52 -15.12
C GLN A 181 13.37 23.20 -15.18
N ALA A 182 13.79 22.04 -14.66
CA ALA A 182 15.20 21.67 -14.60
C ALA A 182 15.79 21.51 -16.01
N GLN A 183 17.00 22.04 -16.20
CA GLN A 183 17.77 21.81 -17.42
C GLN A 183 18.57 20.51 -17.34
N SER A 184 18.86 20.05 -16.14
CA SER A 184 19.50 18.77 -15.87
C SER A 184 19.18 18.26 -14.48
N LEU A 185 19.16 16.94 -14.34
CA LEU A 185 18.85 16.22 -13.13
C LEU A 185 20.03 15.35 -12.69
N THR A 186 20.01 14.92 -11.46
CA THR A 186 20.89 13.86 -10.95
C THR A 186 20.03 12.68 -10.55
N ILE A 187 20.31 11.52 -11.14
CA ILE A 187 19.65 10.25 -10.82
C ILE A 187 20.62 9.40 -10.00
N GLU A 188 20.24 9.04 -8.81
CA GLU A 188 20.99 8.16 -7.93
C GLU A 188 20.23 6.84 -7.74
N VAL A 189 20.91 5.71 -7.91
CA VAL A 189 20.36 4.38 -7.67
C VAL A 189 21.15 3.71 -6.56
N ALA A 190 20.49 3.42 -5.45
CA ALA A 190 21.01 2.59 -4.37
C ALA A 190 20.54 1.14 -4.58
N TRP A 191 21.48 0.25 -4.91
CA TRP A 191 21.20 -1.14 -5.23
C TRP A 191 21.09 -2.03 -3.99
N PRO A 192 20.28 -3.10 -4.01
CA PRO A 192 20.20 -4.07 -2.90
C PRO A 192 21.56 -4.69 -2.51
N SER A 193 22.47 -4.78 -3.48
CA SER A 193 23.86 -5.22 -3.23
C SER A 193 24.67 -4.28 -2.33
N GLY A 194 24.10 -3.11 -1.96
CA GLY A 194 24.80 -2.08 -1.24
C GLY A 194 25.64 -1.15 -2.11
N LYS A 195 25.68 -1.36 -3.41
CA LYS A 195 26.36 -0.49 -4.37
C LYS A 195 25.49 0.73 -4.71
N ARG A 196 26.10 1.69 -5.43
CA ARG A 196 25.43 2.91 -5.84
C ARG A 196 25.85 3.28 -7.27
N THR A 197 24.88 3.74 -8.07
CA THR A 197 25.14 4.37 -9.37
C THR A 197 24.64 5.80 -9.34
N VAL A 198 25.40 6.73 -9.92
CA VAL A 198 25.01 8.14 -10.03
C VAL A 198 25.16 8.57 -11.48
N VAL A 199 24.08 9.10 -12.03
CA VAL A 199 24.02 9.74 -13.35
C VAL A 199 23.82 11.22 -13.14
N THR A 200 24.78 12.04 -13.52
CA THR A 200 24.71 13.51 -13.46
C THR A 200 24.41 14.06 -14.84
N GLY A 201 23.75 15.20 -14.91
CA GLY A 201 23.41 15.87 -16.17
C GLY A 201 22.31 15.15 -16.97
N ALA A 202 21.47 14.37 -16.29
CA ALA A 202 20.32 13.73 -16.93
C ALA A 202 19.34 14.79 -17.44
N LYS A 203 18.92 14.67 -18.69
CA LYS A 203 18.05 15.64 -19.36
C LYS A 203 16.58 15.27 -19.19
N PRO A 204 15.69 16.25 -18.99
CA PRO A 204 14.24 16.04 -19.06
C PRO A 204 13.81 15.41 -20.40
N ASN A 205 12.66 14.74 -20.37
CA ASN A 205 12.03 14.07 -21.50
C ASN A 205 12.92 12.99 -22.13
N HIS A 206 13.66 12.25 -21.29
CA HIS A 206 14.49 11.12 -21.70
C HIS A 206 14.21 9.92 -20.80
N ALA A 207 14.25 8.74 -21.42
CA ALA A 207 14.26 7.46 -20.74
C ALA A 207 15.70 7.01 -20.42
N TYR A 208 15.93 6.56 -19.20
CA TYR A 208 17.25 6.12 -18.74
C TYR A 208 17.21 4.64 -18.35
N GLU A 209 18.05 3.85 -19.00
CA GLU A 209 18.34 2.48 -18.56
C GLU A 209 19.64 2.47 -17.74
N ILE A 210 19.55 2.23 -16.42
CA ILE A 210 20.66 2.31 -15.49
C ILE A 210 21.10 0.91 -15.08
N HIS A 211 22.39 0.61 -15.28
CA HIS A 211 22.99 -0.70 -15.02
C HIS A 211 23.75 -0.74 -13.70
N GLU A 212 23.55 -1.80 -12.91
CA GLU A 212 24.28 -2.02 -11.66
C GLU A 212 25.80 -2.22 -11.85
N LYS A 213 26.25 -2.60 -13.04
CA LYS A 213 27.70 -2.75 -13.34
C LYS A 213 28.49 -1.45 -13.26
N ASN A 214 27.84 -0.30 -13.43
CA ASN A 214 28.44 1.02 -13.43
C ASN A 214 28.35 1.69 -12.02
N THR A 215 28.88 1.01 -11.00
CA THR A 215 28.68 1.41 -9.61
C THR A 215 29.88 2.14 -9.01
N GLN A 216 29.61 3.01 -8.06
CA GLN A 216 30.56 3.61 -7.14
C GLN A 216 30.53 2.90 -5.78
N PRO A 217 31.59 2.99 -4.97
CA PRO A 217 31.56 2.50 -3.59
C PRO A 217 30.42 3.13 -2.79
N LYS A 218 29.84 2.35 -1.90
CA LYS A 218 28.81 2.87 -0.98
C LYS A 218 29.43 3.95 -0.09
N PRO A 219 28.78 5.12 0.07
CA PRO A 219 29.20 6.08 1.08
C PRO A 219 29.13 5.43 2.48
N PRO A 220 29.96 5.85 3.43
CA PRO A 220 29.89 5.35 4.79
C PRO A 220 28.45 5.52 5.33
N PRO A 221 27.96 4.57 6.13
CA PRO A 221 26.63 4.65 6.68
C PRO A 221 26.51 5.95 7.52
N LEU A 222 25.43 6.67 7.30
CA LEU A 222 25.06 7.77 8.21
C LEU A 222 24.94 7.19 9.62
N ALA A 223 25.41 7.95 10.61
CA ALA A 223 25.21 7.56 12.00
C ALA A 223 23.73 7.25 12.25
N LYS A 224 23.46 6.06 12.75
CA LYS A 224 22.08 5.68 13.05
C LYS A 224 21.50 6.68 14.07
N PRO A 225 20.32 7.24 13.84
CA PRO A 225 19.68 8.06 14.86
C PRO A 225 19.53 7.23 16.14
N LYS A 226 19.68 7.88 17.28
CA LYS A 226 19.43 7.19 18.56
C LYS A 226 18.00 6.65 18.54
N PRO A 227 17.79 5.39 18.90
CA PRO A 227 16.44 4.82 18.93
C PRO A 227 15.58 5.62 19.91
N LYS A 228 14.34 5.89 19.55
CA LYS A 228 13.36 6.54 20.43
C LYS A 228 12.80 5.59 21.50
N PHE A 229 12.86 4.29 21.22
CA PHE A 229 12.44 3.23 22.13
C PHE A 229 13.66 2.42 22.53
N ILE A 230 13.71 2.03 23.78
CA ILE A 230 14.62 1.03 24.31
C ILE A 230 13.80 -0.17 24.78
N ASP A 231 14.37 -1.35 24.65
CA ASP A 231 13.77 -2.54 25.25
C ASP A 231 13.93 -2.45 26.78
N ALA A 232 12.82 -2.45 27.48
CA ALA A 232 12.73 -2.38 28.93
C ALA A 232 11.95 -3.58 29.49
N SER A 233 11.83 -4.66 28.71
CA SER A 233 11.06 -5.86 29.10
C SER A 233 11.51 -6.45 30.42
N ASP A 234 12.81 -6.37 30.71
CA ASP A 234 13.37 -6.85 32.00
C ASP A 234 12.79 -6.13 33.22
N TRP A 235 12.23 -4.92 33.08
CA TRP A 235 11.60 -4.19 34.18
C TRP A 235 10.29 -4.81 34.64
N LEU A 236 9.62 -5.52 33.73
CA LEU A 236 8.34 -6.14 34.03
C LEU A 236 8.48 -7.51 34.70
N ASN A 237 9.56 -8.21 34.43
CA ASN A 237 9.83 -9.57 34.92
C ASN A 237 8.58 -10.49 34.80
N HIS A 238 7.86 -10.36 33.68
CA HIS A 238 6.63 -11.10 33.41
C HIS A 238 6.84 -12.00 32.19
N GLU A 239 6.49 -13.28 32.38
CA GLU A 239 6.43 -14.27 31.31
C GLU A 239 5.00 -14.81 31.19
N HIS A 240 4.40 -14.60 30.04
CA HIS A 240 3.07 -15.13 29.77
C HIS A 240 3.11 -16.64 29.59
N SER A 241 2.24 -17.34 30.29
CA SER A 241 2.10 -18.80 30.18
C SER A 241 0.66 -19.18 29.85
N GLU A 242 0.50 -20.02 28.87
CA GLU A 242 -0.80 -20.59 28.49
C GLU A 242 -0.76 -22.11 28.54
N HIS A 243 -1.90 -22.73 28.91
CA HIS A 243 -2.05 -24.16 28.79
C HIS A 243 -2.34 -24.51 27.31
N PRO A 244 -1.62 -25.48 26.73
CA PRO A 244 -1.94 -25.96 25.39
C PRO A 244 -3.39 -26.41 25.31
N SER A 245 -4.14 -25.84 24.41
CA SER A 245 -5.52 -26.21 24.13
C SER A 245 -5.74 -26.35 22.63
N ASP A 246 -6.48 -27.38 22.24
CA ASP A 246 -6.84 -27.60 20.85
C ASP A 246 -8.31 -27.19 20.60
N ASP A 247 -8.49 -25.96 20.14
CA ASP A 247 -9.79 -25.42 19.78
C ASP A 247 -10.52 -26.26 18.75
N PHE A 248 -9.78 -26.92 17.86
CA PHE A 248 -10.35 -27.72 16.77
C PHE A 248 -10.99 -29.01 17.29
N LEU A 249 -10.64 -29.51 18.47
CA LEU A 249 -11.34 -30.62 19.11
C LEU A 249 -12.75 -30.24 19.52
N ARG A 250 -13.00 -28.98 19.87
CA ARG A 250 -14.33 -28.47 20.28
C ARG A 250 -15.08 -27.86 19.09
N GLN A 251 -14.38 -27.22 18.17
CA GLN A 251 -14.94 -26.54 17.00
C GLN A 251 -14.04 -26.79 15.75
N PRO A 252 -14.20 -27.92 15.09
CA PRO A 252 -13.33 -28.34 13.98
C PRO A 252 -13.33 -27.41 12.76
N LEU A 253 -14.31 -26.50 12.66
CA LEU A 253 -14.46 -25.58 11.54
C LEU A 253 -13.97 -24.16 11.84
N LEU A 254 -13.27 -23.94 12.95
CA LEU A 254 -12.63 -22.65 13.22
C LEU A 254 -11.58 -22.35 12.13
N PRO A 255 -11.54 -21.11 11.62
CA PRO A 255 -10.53 -20.71 10.63
C PRO A 255 -9.12 -20.58 11.23
N ARG A 256 -9.00 -20.42 12.54
CA ARG A 256 -7.75 -20.32 13.30
C ARG A 256 -7.97 -20.64 14.77
N ARG A 257 -6.91 -20.98 15.49
CA ARG A 257 -6.94 -21.09 16.95
C ARG A 257 -7.24 -19.73 17.58
N LEU A 258 -8.02 -19.72 18.64
CA LEU A 258 -8.38 -18.53 19.43
C LEU A 258 -7.84 -18.59 20.86
N THR A 259 -7.61 -19.79 21.40
CA THR A 259 -7.17 -20.03 22.81
C THR A 259 -5.71 -19.64 23.08
N GLU A 260 -4.89 -19.47 22.04
CA GLU A 260 -3.48 -19.06 22.19
C GLU A 260 -3.27 -17.65 21.59
N SER A 261 -4.19 -16.71 21.87
CA SER A 261 -4.16 -15.36 21.29
C SER A 261 -3.28 -14.37 22.05
N GLY A 262 -2.67 -14.82 23.13
CA GLY A 262 -1.84 -13.98 24.01
C GLY A 262 -2.63 -13.18 25.05
N PRO A 263 -1.92 -12.53 25.98
CA PRO A 263 -2.53 -11.78 27.07
C PRO A 263 -3.12 -10.45 26.59
N GLY A 264 -4.22 -10.05 27.19
CA GLY A 264 -4.65 -8.66 27.19
C GLY A 264 -3.75 -7.81 28.09
N VAL A 265 -3.56 -6.53 27.74
CA VAL A 265 -2.81 -5.56 28.53
C VAL A 265 -3.70 -4.36 28.77
N ALA A 266 -3.75 -3.88 30.01
CA ALA A 266 -4.52 -2.70 30.37
C ALA A 266 -3.79 -1.86 31.44
N PHE A 267 -4.01 -0.56 31.39
CA PHE A 267 -3.63 0.37 32.46
C PHE A 267 -4.89 0.83 33.19
N ILE A 268 -4.85 0.84 34.52
CA ILE A 268 -5.94 1.31 35.34
C ILE A 268 -5.40 1.77 36.71
N ASP A 269 -5.86 2.90 37.21
CA ASP A 269 -5.64 3.33 38.56
C ASP A 269 -6.52 2.47 39.52
N TRP A 270 -5.95 1.38 40.03
CA TRP A 270 -6.68 0.39 40.81
C TRP A 270 -6.87 0.80 42.25
N ASP A 271 -5.88 1.48 42.85
CA ASP A 271 -5.91 1.87 44.26
C ASP A 271 -6.33 3.31 44.50
N GLY A 272 -6.54 4.11 43.41
CA GLY A 272 -7.01 5.49 43.46
C GLY A 272 -5.92 6.48 43.85
N ASP A 273 -4.64 6.15 43.64
CA ASP A 273 -3.51 7.03 44.01
C ASP A 273 -3.17 8.04 42.90
N GLY A 274 -3.85 7.98 41.76
CA GLY A 274 -3.67 8.85 40.60
C GLY A 274 -2.58 8.38 39.63
N ARG A 275 -2.12 7.15 39.76
CA ARG A 275 -1.20 6.47 38.86
C ARG A 275 -1.83 5.19 38.35
N ASP A 276 -1.62 4.89 37.08
CA ASP A 276 -2.17 3.67 36.47
C ASP A 276 -1.23 2.48 36.74
N GLU A 277 -1.77 1.39 37.27
CA GLU A 277 -1.12 0.08 37.33
C GLU A 277 -1.25 -0.64 36.01
N LEU A 278 -0.25 -1.45 35.69
CA LEU A 278 -0.20 -2.25 34.49
C LEU A 278 -0.69 -3.68 34.76
N PHE A 279 -1.80 -4.05 34.13
CA PHE A 279 -2.38 -5.39 34.23
C PHE A 279 -2.07 -6.21 32.98
N PHE A 280 -1.62 -7.44 33.22
CA PHE A 280 -1.48 -8.47 32.19
C PHE A 280 -2.48 -9.58 32.41
N GLY A 281 -3.22 -9.94 31.37
CA GLY A 281 -3.98 -11.19 31.36
C GLY A 281 -3.00 -12.37 31.32
N ASN A 282 -3.30 -13.44 32.06
CA ASN A 282 -2.51 -14.66 31.99
C ASN A 282 -3.42 -15.84 31.64
N GLY A 283 -2.83 -16.91 31.10
CA GLY A 283 -3.57 -18.15 30.85
C GLY A 283 -3.95 -18.87 32.15
N ALA A 284 -4.78 -19.90 32.05
CA ALA A 284 -5.18 -20.71 33.19
C ALA A 284 -3.95 -21.36 33.84
N GLY A 285 -3.70 -21.03 35.11
CA GLY A 285 -2.55 -21.52 35.90
C GLY A 285 -1.32 -20.60 35.87
N GLY A 286 -1.37 -19.45 35.21
CA GLY A 286 -0.39 -18.39 35.36
C GLY A 286 -0.62 -17.58 36.66
N ASN A 287 0.47 -17.14 37.29
CA ASN A 287 0.44 -16.25 38.48
C ASN A 287 0.31 -14.81 38.04
#